data_0d1b1153fd17ae2368da6bc22b4632db
#
_entry.id   0d1b1153fd17ae2368da6bc22b4632db
#
_cell.length_a   1.000
_cell.length_b   1.000
_cell.length_c   1.000
_cell.angle_alpha   90.00
_cell.angle_beta   90.00
_cell.angle_gamma   90.00
#
_symmetry.space_group_name_H-M   'P 1'
#
loop_
_entity.id
_entity.type
_entity.pdbx_description
1 polymer ?
#
loop_
_entity_poly.entity_id
_entity_poly.type
_entity_poly.pdbx_seq_one_letter_code
_entity_poly.pdbx_strand_id
1 'polypeptide(L)'
;PVILDTDVGNDIDDVLAMQMLLNYEKKGKIDLLGITISKCNPYSLEYIDAYCRFNDKYDIPLGYAYNGMNTDDGHYLRQTLDTIIDNNKILHPKRSLKDHILEGYKLLRKLLAEQEDHSVVFIALGPETNLARLLISEADEYSELDGKALVAQKVKLLSVMGGLYGNE
;
A
#
# COMPACT_ATOMS: atom_id res chain seq x y z
N PRO A 1 0.52 -7.99 12.84
CA PRO A 1 0.06 -6.93 11.93
C PRO A 1 1.11 -6.59 10.89
N VAL A 2 0.67 -6.38 9.64
CA VAL A 2 1.52 -6.05 8.49
C VAL A 2 0.90 -4.89 7.73
N ILE A 3 1.72 -3.95 7.26
CA ILE A 3 1.34 -2.88 6.33
C ILE A 3 2.18 -3.03 5.07
N LEU A 4 1.57 -2.84 3.90
CA LEU A 4 2.24 -2.84 2.61
C LEU A 4 2.20 -1.44 2.00
N ASP A 5 3.35 -0.93 1.55
CA ASP A 5 3.45 0.20 0.61
C ASP A 5 3.97 -0.31 -0.73
N THR A 6 3.32 0.09 -1.84
CA THR A 6 3.58 -0.49 -3.17
C THR A 6 3.41 0.54 -4.27
N ASP A 7 4.20 0.45 -5.33
CA ASP A 7 4.04 1.23 -6.56
C ASP A 7 3.63 0.38 -7.76
N VAL A 8 2.84 -0.64 -7.50
CA VAL A 8 2.34 -1.61 -8.49
C VAL A 8 2.09 -1.02 -9.88
N GLY A 9 2.54 -1.71 -10.92
CA GLY A 9 2.23 -1.32 -12.29
C GLY A 9 3.35 -1.49 -13.30
N ASN A 10 4.60 -1.51 -12.89
CA ASN A 10 5.75 -1.64 -13.78
C ASN A 10 6.18 -3.11 -13.84
N ASP A 11 6.71 -3.64 -12.76
CA ASP A 11 7.10 -5.03 -12.64
C ASP A 11 6.02 -5.85 -11.91
N ILE A 12 6.05 -7.15 -12.03
CA ILE A 12 5.03 -8.05 -11.47
C ILE A 12 5.28 -8.42 -10.00
N ASP A 13 6.42 -8.09 -9.45
CA ASP A 13 6.86 -8.44 -8.10
C ASP A 13 5.94 -7.86 -7.02
N ASP A 14 5.46 -6.63 -7.16
CA ASP A 14 4.44 -6.05 -6.29
C ASP A 14 3.18 -6.91 -6.18
N VAL A 15 2.70 -7.41 -7.33
CA VAL A 15 1.51 -8.27 -7.38
C VAL A 15 1.79 -9.61 -6.71
N LEU A 16 2.98 -10.17 -6.91
CA LEU A 16 3.38 -11.42 -6.26
C LEU A 16 3.52 -11.24 -4.74
N ALA A 17 4.12 -10.13 -4.30
CA ALA A 17 4.22 -9.80 -2.88
C ALA A 17 2.84 -9.63 -2.24
N MET A 18 1.95 -8.88 -2.89
CA MET A 18 0.57 -8.69 -2.44
C MET A 18 -0.18 -10.03 -2.37
N GLN A 19 -0.03 -10.91 -3.39
CA GLN A 19 -0.64 -12.24 -3.36
C GLN A 19 -0.10 -13.11 -2.22
N MET A 20 1.20 -13.03 -1.94
CA MET A 20 1.79 -13.72 -0.80
C MET A 20 1.16 -13.26 0.53
N LEU A 21 1.03 -11.94 0.73
CA LEU A 21 0.43 -11.39 1.95
C LEU A 21 -1.03 -11.81 2.10
N LEU A 22 -1.84 -11.71 1.04
CA LEU A 22 -3.24 -12.16 1.04
C LEU A 22 -3.36 -13.65 1.36
N ASN A 23 -2.45 -14.48 0.83
CA ASN A 23 -2.41 -15.90 1.13
C ASN A 23 -2.00 -16.20 2.59
N TYR A 24 -1.06 -15.44 3.15
CA TYR A 24 -0.67 -15.59 4.56
C TYR A 24 -1.79 -15.14 5.49
N GLU A 25 -2.48 -14.07 5.16
CA GLU A 25 -3.65 -13.62 5.91
C GLU A 25 -4.77 -14.65 5.89
N LYS A 26 -5.10 -15.20 4.71
CA LYS A 26 -6.11 -16.26 4.54
C LYS A 26 -5.80 -17.52 5.38
N LYS A 27 -4.51 -17.76 5.65
CA LYS A 27 -4.02 -18.84 6.52
C LYS A 27 -3.93 -18.43 8.00
N GLY A 28 -4.35 -17.23 8.37
CA GLY A 28 -4.27 -16.71 9.73
C GLY A 28 -2.83 -16.52 10.26
N LYS A 29 -1.85 -16.31 9.36
CA LYS A 29 -0.44 -16.12 9.72
C LYS A 29 -0.08 -14.66 9.96
N ILE A 30 -0.77 -13.75 9.30
CA ILE A 30 -0.63 -12.30 9.43
C ILE A 30 -2.01 -11.67 9.50
N ASP A 31 -2.02 -10.40 9.93
CA ASP A 31 -3.14 -9.50 9.80
C ASP A 31 -2.69 -8.32 8.91
N LEU A 32 -3.22 -8.23 7.69
CA LEU A 32 -2.90 -7.18 6.74
C LEU A 32 -3.77 -5.96 7.04
N LEU A 33 -3.19 -5.00 7.74
CA LEU A 33 -3.89 -3.82 8.26
C LEU A 33 -4.35 -2.85 7.16
N GLY A 34 -3.56 -2.72 6.10
CA GLY A 34 -3.84 -1.82 5.00
C GLY A 34 -2.74 -1.80 3.96
N ILE A 35 -3.03 -1.16 2.83
CA ILE A 35 -2.09 -0.97 1.72
C ILE A 35 -2.02 0.51 1.39
N THR A 36 -0.81 1.07 1.33
CA THR A 36 -0.55 2.41 0.81
C THR A 36 0.08 2.34 -0.58
N ILE A 37 -0.29 3.31 -1.41
CA ILE A 37 0.07 3.34 -2.82
C ILE A 37 1.00 4.53 -3.04
N SER A 38 2.26 4.25 -3.35
CA SER A 38 3.28 5.26 -3.61
C SER A 38 3.35 5.69 -5.08
N LYS A 39 2.79 4.91 -6.00
CA LYS A 39 2.61 5.30 -7.40
C LYS A 39 1.48 6.32 -7.55
N CYS A 40 1.81 7.52 -8.02
CA CYS A 40 0.84 8.61 -8.23
C CYS A 40 0.10 8.43 -9.58
N ASN A 41 -0.62 7.33 -9.74
CA ASN A 41 -1.41 7.02 -10.93
C ASN A 41 -2.78 6.43 -10.52
N PRO A 42 -3.91 6.91 -11.06
CA PRO A 42 -5.25 6.44 -10.64
C PRO A 42 -5.46 4.94 -10.88
N TYR A 43 -4.88 4.38 -11.93
CA TYR A 43 -5.03 2.95 -12.23
C TYR A 43 -4.38 2.05 -11.16
N SER A 44 -3.35 2.51 -10.45
CA SER A 44 -2.75 1.73 -9.37
C SER A 44 -3.72 1.52 -8.21
N LEU A 45 -4.47 2.57 -7.83
CA LEU A 45 -5.52 2.46 -6.81
C LEU A 45 -6.64 1.52 -7.24
N GLU A 46 -7.16 1.72 -8.45
CA GLU A 46 -8.25 0.89 -9.00
C GLU A 46 -7.82 -0.57 -9.14
N TYR A 47 -6.58 -0.81 -9.57
CA TYR A 47 -6.02 -2.16 -9.68
C TYR A 47 -5.92 -2.85 -8.32
N ILE A 48 -5.35 -2.21 -7.30
CA ILE A 48 -5.20 -2.79 -5.96
C ILE A 48 -6.57 -3.08 -5.35
N ASP A 49 -7.52 -2.15 -5.46
CA ASP A 49 -8.89 -2.37 -4.98
C ASP A 49 -9.53 -3.60 -5.66
N ALA A 50 -9.45 -3.65 -6.99
CA ALA A 50 -10.02 -4.75 -7.76
C ALA A 50 -9.31 -6.10 -7.47
N TYR A 51 -7.98 -6.07 -7.32
CA TYR A 51 -7.19 -7.27 -7.02
C TYR A 51 -7.47 -7.80 -5.62
N CYS A 52 -7.58 -6.94 -4.62
CA CYS A 52 -7.98 -7.33 -3.27
C CYS A 52 -9.37 -7.96 -3.27
N ARG A 53 -10.34 -7.38 -3.99
CA ARG A 53 -11.69 -7.92 -4.15
C ARG A 53 -11.70 -9.27 -4.86
N PHE A 54 -10.88 -9.44 -5.89
CA PHE A 54 -10.71 -10.72 -6.57
C PHE A 54 -10.21 -11.83 -5.63
N ASN A 55 -9.50 -11.45 -4.56
CA ASN A 55 -9.02 -12.34 -3.50
C ASN A 55 -9.94 -12.37 -2.26
N ASP A 56 -11.19 -11.94 -2.36
CA ASP A 56 -12.19 -11.88 -1.28
C ASP A 56 -11.84 -10.90 -0.15
N LYS A 57 -10.92 -9.95 -0.37
CA LYS A 57 -10.57 -8.89 0.59
C LYS A 57 -11.26 -7.58 0.20
N TYR A 58 -12.46 -7.35 0.70
CA TYR A 58 -13.34 -6.27 0.24
C TYR A 58 -13.11 -4.92 0.93
N ASP A 59 -12.72 -4.91 2.20
CA ASP A 59 -12.72 -3.72 3.06
C ASP A 59 -11.34 -3.31 3.55
N ILE A 60 -10.28 -3.75 2.86
CA ILE A 60 -8.92 -3.36 3.24
C ILE A 60 -8.75 -1.84 3.14
N PRO A 61 -8.22 -1.16 4.16
CA PRO A 61 -7.88 0.25 4.09
C PRO A 61 -6.86 0.53 2.99
N LEU A 62 -7.15 1.52 2.13
CA LEU A 62 -6.24 1.99 1.09
C LEU A 62 -5.87 3.46 1.32
N GLY A 63 -4.59 3.78 1.18
CA GLY A 63 -4.07 5.14 1.18
C GLY A 63 -3.33 5.44 -0.12
N TYR A 64 -3.29 6.71 -0.53
CA TYR A 64 -2.73 7.09 -1.83
C TYR A 64 -1.76 8.27 -1.70
N ALA A 65 -0.62 8.21 -2.41
CA ALA A 65 0.34 9.30 -2.45
C ALA A 65 -0.05 10.36 -3.48
N TYR A 66 -0.90 11.31 -3.08
CA TYR A 66 -1.19 12.48 -3.93
C TYR A 66 0.09 13.31 -4.16
N ASN A 67 0.28 13.80 -5.40
CA ASN A 67 1.48 14.54 -5.80
C ASN A 67 2.79 13.76 -5.49
N GLY A 68 2.72 12.45 -5.58
CA GLY A 68 3.87 11.55 -5.44
C GLY A 68 4.68 11.45 -6.73
N MET A 69 5.65 10.57 -6.70
CA MET A 69 6.48 10.22 -7.86
C MET A 69 5.81 9.10 -8.68
N ASN A 70 6.43 8.74 -9.82
CA ASN A 70 6.02 7.62 -10.64
C ASN A 70 4.57 7.74 -11.14
N THR A 71 4.35 8.66 -12.08
CA THR A 71 3.02 9.02 -12.60
C THR A 71 2.61 8.28 -13.87
N ASP A 72 3.51 7.44 -14.43
CA ASP A 72 3.23 6.68 -15.65
C ASP A 72 2.14 5.61 -15.44
N ASP A 73 1.51 5.18 -16.53
CA ASP A 73 0.44 4.17 -16.49
C ASP A 73 0.94 2.74 -16.19
N GLY A 74 2.27 2.56 -16.10
CA GLY A 74 2.87 1.24 -15.97
C GLY A 74 2.66 0.36 -17.21
N HIS A 75 2.97 -0.93 -17.07
CA HIS A 75 2.96 -1.84 -18.20
C HIS A 75 1.68 -2.67 -18.33
N TYR A 76 0.89 -2.81 -17.26
CA TYR A 76 -0.24 -3.75 -17.26
C TYR A 76 -1.50 -3.29 -16.52
N LEU A 77 -1.47 -2.21 -15.76
CA LEU A 77 -2.60 -1.82 -14.89
C LEU A 77 -3.89 -1.64 -15.68
N ARG A 78 -3.86 -0.74 -16.66
CA ARG A 78 -5.04 -0.43 -17.48
C ARG A 78 -5.47 -1.63 -18.31
N GLN A 79 -4.53 -2.31 -18.95
CA GLN A 79 -4.82 -3.47 -19.77
C GLN A 79 -5.51 -4.57 -18.96
N THR A 80 -5.03 -4.84 -17.74
CA THR A 80 -5.64 -5.84 -16.87
C THR A 80 -7.02 -5.41 -16.37
N LEU A 81 -7.17 -4.15 -15.99
CA LEU A 81 -8.48 -3.59 -15.60
C LEU A 81 -9.51 -3.66 -16.72
N ASP A 82 -9.09 -3.55 -17.98
CA ASP A 82 -9.96 -3.59 -19.15
C ASP A 82 -10.13 -5.00 -19.74
N THR A 83 -9.43 -6.02 -19.17
CA THR A 83 -9.47 -7.39 -19.69
C THR A 83 -10.87 -8.01 -19.52
N ILE A 84 -11.36 -8.58 -20.65
CA ILE A 84 -12.61 -9.31 -20.71
C ILE A 84 -12.31 -10.75 -21.16
N ILE A 85 -12.77 -11.74 -20.38
CA ILE A 85 -12.71 -13.16 -20.72
C ILE A 85 -14.14 -13.70 -20.73
N ASP A 86 -14.52 -14.41 -21.78
CA ASP A 86 -15.87 -14.98 -21.96
C ASP A 86 -17.00 -13.95 -21.73
N ASN A 87 -16.83 -12.76 -22.30
CA ASN A 87 -17.72 -11.59 -22.13
C ASN A 87 -17.85 -11.06 -20.69
N ASN A 88 -16.98 -11.48 -19.77
CA ASN A 88 -16.96 -11.02 -18.40
C ASN A 88 -15.69 -10.21 -18.12
N LYS A 89 -15.85 -9.06 -17.48
CA LYS A 89 -14.72 -8.32 -16.91
C LYS A 89 -14.19 -9.09 -15.70
N ILE A 90 -12.87 -9.22 -15.60
CA ILE A 90 -12.24 -10.02 -14.54
C ILE A 90 -12.08 -9.19 -13.25
N LEU A 91 -11.57 -7.97 -13.37
CA LEU A 91 -11.33 -7.08 -12.24
C LEU A 91 -12.39 -5.99 -12.15
N HIS A 92 -12.96 -5.82 -10.98
CA HIS A 92 -14.06 -4.89 -10.71
C HIS A 92 -13.68 -3.92 -9.58
N PRO A 93 -12.99 -2.81 -9.87
CA PRO A 93 -12.73 -1.80 -8.86
C PRO A 93 -14.04 -1.18 -8.37
N LYS A 94 -14.11 -0.87 -7.09
CA LYS A 94 -15.21 -0.12 -6.46
C LYS A 94 -14.76 1.22 -5.91
N ARG A 95 -13.46 1.39 -5.70
CA ARG A 95 -12.84 2.61 -5.22
C ARG A 95 -11.98 3.24 -6.31
N SER A 96 -12.05 4.55 -6.39
CA SER A 96 -11.28 5.40 -7.30
C SER A 96 -10.87 6.67 -6.58
N LEU A 97 -10.04 7.53 -7.19
CA LEU A 97 -9.67 8.82 -6.60
C LEU A 97 -10.86 9.79 -6.41
N LYS A 98 -12.04 9.47 -6.93
CA LYS A 98 -13.28 10.24 -6.69
C LYS A 98 -13.88 9.98 -5.30
N ASP A 99 -13.45 8.93 -4.62
CA ASP A 99 -14.02 8.45 -3.35
C ASP A 99 -13.28 8.98 -2.12
N HIS A 100 -12.58 10.11 -2.21
CA HIS A 100 -11.85 10.73 -1.09
C HIS A 100 -10.93 9.75 -0.35
N ILE A 101 -10.06 9.08 -1.11
CA ILE A 101 -9.05 8.19 -0.54
C ILE A 101 -8.12 8.99 0.36
N LEU A 102 -7.86 8.47 1.55
CA LEU A 102 -6.97 9.11 2.51
C LEU A 102 -5.54 9.20 1.96
N GLU A 103 -4.82 10.27 2.26
CA GLU A 103 -3.38 10.33 1.96
C GLU A 103 -2.65 9.16 2.62
N GLY A 104 -1.70 8.56 1.89
CA GLY A 104 -1.02 7.35 2.33
C GLY A 104 -0.39 7.51 3.72
N TYR A 105 0.36 8.59 3.96
CA TYR A 105 0.98 8.82 5.26
C TYR A 105 -0.04 9.00 6.41
N LYS A 106 -1.22 9.58 6.13
CA LYS A 106 -2.29 9.72 7.13
C LYS A 106 -2.91 8.36 7.46
N LEU A 107 -3.10 7.51 6.44
CA LEU A 107 -3.52 6.14 6.68
C LEU A 107 -2.49 5.40 7.52
N LEU A 108 -1.20 5.54 7.23
CA LEU A 108 -0.13 4.93 8.02
C LEU A 108 -0.19 5.38 9.48
N ARG A 109 -0.35 6.68 9.75
CA ARG A 109 -0.50 7.20 11.11
C ARG A 109 -1.66 6.56 11.83
N LYS A 110 -2.83 6.52 11.20
CA LYS A 110 -4.03 5.88 11.74
C LYS A 110 -3.80 4.42 12.09
N LEU A 111 -3.30 3.63 11.13
CA LEU A 111 -3.08 2.20 11.31
C LEU A 111 -2.04 1.92 12.41
N LEU A 112 -0.95 2.68 12.44
CA LEU A 112 0.09 2.51 13.46
C LEU A 112 -0.40 2.87 14.86
N ALA A 113 -1.16 3.97 15.01
CA ALA A 113 -1.68 4.41 16.30
C ALA A 113 -2.56 3.35 16.99
N GLU A 114 -3.27 2.56 16.22
CA GLU A 114 -4.19 1.51 16.69
C GLU A 114 -3.46 0.22 17.13
N GLN A 115 -2.14 0.09 16.89
CA GLN A 115 -1.40 -1.13 17.17
C GLN A 115 -0.66 -1.09 18.51
N GLU A 116 -0.30 -2.29 18.99
CA GLU A 116 0.62 -2.44 20.13
C GLU A 116 2.03 -1.98 19.75
N ASP A 117 2.81 -1.60 20.76
CA ASP A 117 4.18 -1.15 20.56
C ASP A 117 5.06 -2.29 19.99
N HIS A 118 5.95 -1.94 19.07
CA HIS A 118 6.87 -2.87 18.41
C HIS A 118 6.21 -4.12 17.82
N SER A 119 5.00 -3.98 17.28
CA SER A 119 4.24 -5.11 16.72
C SER A 119 4.20 -5.12 15.20
N VAL A 120 4.24 -3.95 14.55
CA VAL A 120 3.96 -3.83 13.11
C VAL A 120 5.18 -4.17 12.27
N VAL A 121 4.98 -5.00 11.26
CA VAL A 121 5.91 -5.17 10.14
C VAL A 121 5.46 -4.25 9.01
N PHE A 122 6.32 -3.32 8.62
CA PHE A 122 6.07 -2.41 7.50
C PHE A 122 6.92 -2.85 6.30
N ILE A 123 6.28 -3.13 5.17
CA ILE A 123 6.91 -3.55 3.92
C ILE A 123 6.73 -2.43 2.90
N ALA A 124 7.84 -1.89 2.37
CA ALA A 124 7.85 -0.86 1.34
C ALA A 124 8.55 -1.39 0.09
N LEU A 125 7.85 -1.40 -1.04
CA LEU A 125 8.33 -1.95 -2.31
C LEU A 125 8.62 -0.87 -3.34
N GLY A 126 7.97 0.29 -3.25
CA GLY A 126 8.08 1.39 -4.20
C GLY A 126 8.82 2.61 -3.66
N PRO A 127 8.71 3.77 -4.32
CA PRO A 127 9.25 5.03 -3.83
C PRO A 127 8.76 5.36 -2.43
N GLU A 128 9.67 5.77 -1.55
CA GLU A 128 9.42 5.99 -0.12
C GLU A 128 8.57 7.25 0.18
N THR A 129 7.74 7.70 -0.76
CA THR A 129 6.96 8.95 -0.62
C THR A 129 6.05 8.94 0.61
N ASN A 130 5.31 7.85 0.82
CA ASN A 130 4.41 7.72 1.96
C ASN A 130 5.19 7.62 3.27
N LEU A 131 6.27 6.85 3.30
CA LEU A 131 7.13 6.70 4.48
C LEU A 131 7.86 8.00 4.81
N ALA A 132 8.39 8.71 3.82
CA ALA A 132 9.06 10.01 4.03
C ALA A 132 8.08 11.04 4.61
N ARG A 133 6.85 11.13 4.06
CA ARG A 133 5.80 12.01 4.58
C ARG A 133 5.36 11.61 5.98
N LEU A 134 5.26 10.32 6.26
CA LEU A 134 5.00 9.81 7.61
C LEU A 134 6.07 10.30 8.58
N LEU A 135 7.36 10.12 8.25
CA LEU A 135 8.46 10.46 9.15
C LEU A 135 8.58 11.95 9.46
N ILE A 136 8.16 12.83 8.55
CA ILE A 136 8.17 14.30 8.78
C ILE A 136 6.83 14.84 9.26
N SER A 137 5.83 13.98 9.45
CA SER A 137 4.50 14.41 9.90
C SER A 137 4.52 14.81 11.36
N GLU A 138 3.71 15.82 11.70
CA GLU A 138 3.47 16.26 13.05
C GLU A 138 2.35 15.45 13.73
N ALA A 139 2.13 15.69 15.02
CA ALA A 139 0.99 15.15 15.76
C ALA A 139 -0.34 15.54 15.07
N ASP A 140 -1.32 14.66 15.10
CA ASP A 140 -2.63 14.85 14.45
C ASP A 140 -3.75 14.14 15.24
N GLU A 141 -4.93 14.05 14.63
CA GLU A 141 -6.10 13.40 15.24
C GLU A 141 -5.91 11.90 15.51
N TYR A 142 -4.93 11.25 14.91
CA TYR A 142 -4.66 9.81 15.09
C TYR A 142 -3.65 9.56 16.21
N SER A 143 -2.68 10.46 16.40
CA SER A 143 -1.63 10.29 17.40
C SER A 143 -1.01 11.63 17.84
N GLU A 144 -0.79 11.78 19.14
CA GLU A 144 -0.03 12.90 19.72
C GLU A 144 1.48 12.83 19.41
N LEU A 145 1.97 11.70 18.91
CA LEU A 145 3.36 11.54 18.52
C LEU A 145 3.58 12.12 17.12
N ASP A 146 4.74 12.72 16.89
CA ASP A 146 5.23 12.97 15.54
C ASP A 146 5.50 11.64 14.80
N GLY A 147 5.69 11.71 13.48
CA GLY A 147 5.83 10.49 12.66
C GLY A 147 7.04 9.65 13.03
N LYS A 148 8.18 10.27 13.41
CA LYS A 148 9.38 9.52 13.82
C LYS A 148 9.15 8.78 15.12
N ALA A 149 8.58 9.43 16.10
CA ALA A 149 8.27 8.83 17.40
C ALA A 149 7.23 7.71 17.24
N LEU A 150 6.20 7.93 16.40
CA LEU A 150 5.18 6.91 16.14
C LEU A 150 5.76 5.67 15.47
N VAL A 151 6.59 5.84 14.44
CA VAL A 151 7.28 4.72 13.78
C VAL A 151 8.19 3.99 14.76
N ALA A 152 9.02 4.73 15.51
CA ALA A 152 9.94 4.14 16.50
C ALA A 152 9.21 3.33 17.57
N GLN A 153 8.01 3.76 17.97
CA GLN A 153 7.22 3.08 18.98
C GLN A 153 6.49 1.85 18.44
N LYS A 154 5.91 1.94 17.22
CA LYS A 154 4.96 0.94 16.72
C LYS A 154 5.57 -0.10 15.79
N VAL A 155 6.60 0.29 15.02
CA VAL A 155 7.17 -0.59 14.01
C VAL A 155 8.22 -1.51 14.62
N LYS A 156 8.00 -2.82 14.46
CA LYS A 156 8.92 -3.89 14.84
C LYS A 156 10.00 -4.11 13.79
N LEU A 157 9.60 -4.05 12.53
CA LEU A 157 10.48 -4.28 11.38
C LEU A 157 10.02 -3.41 10.22
N LEU A 158 10.98 -2.70 9.63
CA LEU A 158 10.83 -2.03 8.35
C LEU A 158 11.62 -2.81 7.30
N SER A 159 10.92 -3.34 6.30
CA SER A 159 11.51 -4.02 5.14
C SER A 159 11.35 -3.14 3.92
N VAL A 160 12.44 -2.66 3.36
CA VAL A 160 12.46 -1.72 2.23
C VAL A 160 13.12 -2.39 1.03
N MET A 161 12.45 -2.35 -0.11
CA MET A 161 13.04 -2.70 -1.40
C MET A 161 13.74 -1.44 -1.96
N GLY A 162 15.03 -1.34 -1.69
CA GLY A 162 15.82 -0.17 -2.08
C GLY A 162 17.30 -0.37 -1.84
N GLY A 163 18.08 0.55 -2.38
CA GLY A 163 19.53 0.55 -2.23
C GLY A 163 20.27 0.24 -3.53
N LEU A 164 21.46 0.79 -3.64
CA LEU A 164 22.41 0.53 -4.71
C LEU A 164 23.55 -0.33 -4.16
N TYR A 165 23.69 -1.54 -4.65
CA TYR A 165 24.68 -2.53 -4.20
C TYR A 165 25.78 -2.77 -5.26
N GLY A 166 25.97 -1.86 -6.19
CA GLY A 166 27.03 -1.92 -7.19
C GLY A 166 28.38 -1.44 -6.62
N ASN A 167 29.47 -2.08 -7.03
CA ASN A 167 30.81 -1.51 -6.85
C ASN A 167 30.96 -0.39 -7.87
N GLU A 168 30.97 0.86 -7.42
CA GLU A 168 31.45 1.98 -8.20
C GLU A 168 32.96 2.10 -8.11
#